data_3ecce327ed28cbdb8fcf2f63d8a6d9ea
#
_entry.id   3ecce327ed28cbdb8fcf2f63d8a6d9ea
#
_cell.length_a   1.000
_cell.length_b   1.000
_cell.length_c   1.000
_cell.angle_alpha   90.00
_cell.angle_beta   90.00
_cell.angle_gamma   90.00
#
_symmetry.space_group_name_H-M   'P 1'
#
loop_
_entity.id
_entity.type
_entity.pdbx_description
1 polymer ?
#
loop_
_entity_poly.entity_id
_entity_poly.type
_entity_poly.pdbx_seq_one_letter_code
_entity_poly.pdbx_strand_id
1 'polypeptide(L)'
;MRLVIVTGLSGAGKSTALKMLEDARYFCVDNLPIPLVGKFVSLMSGSQEEDVQNAAIGIDARSGKALEELEVVLDKLQAEGHTFEILFLDAEDKVLVKRYKESRRSHPLALNGRVDDGIRQERQKTEFLRKRADYIIDTTHLLTRELKKELNNIFVDNGKFSNMMISVLSFGFKYGIPEDADLVFDVRFLPNPYYVDELRPLTGQDEGVFNYVMDNEIARQFAAKLDDMIKFLIPNYAKEGKTSLVIAIGCTGGKHRSVTLARVLYDRLIETREYGIRLEHRDIGKDALLKK
;
A
#
# COMPACT_ATOMS: atom_id res chain seq x y z
N MET A 1 20.47 17.56 -0.01
CA MET A 1 20.53 16.10 0.18
C MET A 1 19.16 15.61 0.64
N ARG A 2 18.59 14.59 0.01
CA ARG A 2 17.37 13.91 0.47
C ARG A 2 17.77 12.71 1.33
N LEU A 3 17.37 12.69 2.60
CA LEU A 3 17.65 11.61 3.53
C LEU A 3 16.40 10.81 3.82
N VAL A 4 16.46 9.49 3.60
CA VAL A 4 15.34 8.57 3.85
C VAL A 4 15.73 7.58 4.96
N ILE A 5 14.90 7.50 6.00
CA ILE A 5 15.03 6.51 7.06
C ILE A 5 14.06 5.36 6.76
N VAL A 6 14.61 4.22 6.35
CA VAL A 6 13.84 3.01 6.02
C VAL A 6 13.71 2.16 7.28
N THR A 7 12.49 2.03 7.77
CA THR A 7 12.19 1.25 8.97
C THR A 7 10.92 0.42 8.78
N GLY A 8 10.42 -0.23 9.81
CA GLY A 8 9.21 -1.05 9.76
C GLY A 8 9.45 -2.46 10.27
N LEU A 9 8.44 -3.31 10.13
CA LEU A 9 8.44 -4.65 10.71
C LEU A 9 9.47 -5.56 10.03
N SER A 10 10.06 -6.43 10.83
CA SER A 10 10.97 -7.46 10.34
C SER A 10 10.22 -8.45 9.44
N GLY A 11 10.74 -8.65 8.22
CA GLY A 11 10.04 -9.42 7.18
C GLY A 11 9.10 -8.60 6.29
N ALA A 12 8.90 -7.30 6.55
CA ALA A 12 8.10 -6.42 5.70
C ALA A 12 8.80 -5.95 4.42
N GLY A 13 10.11 -6.23 4.24
CA GLY A 13 10.82 -5.96 2.99
C GLY A 13 11.83 -4.80 3.04
N LYS A 14 12.28 -4.35 4.22
CA LYS A 14 13.26 -3.26 4.39
C LYS A 14 14.52 -3.40 3.53
N SER A 15 15.20 -4.55 3.60
CA SER A 15 16.43 -4.78 2.81
C SER A 15 16.15 -4.82 1.30
N THR A 16 14.94 -5.20 0.89
CA THR A 16 14.52 -5.13 -0.51
C THR A 16 14.32 -3.67 -0.94
N ALA A 17 13.68 -2.87 -0.09
CA ALA A 17 13.50 -1.44 -0.35
C ALA A 17 14.83 -0.69 -0.43
N LEU A 18 15.78 -0.97 0.48
CA LEU A 18 17.12 -0.38 0.44
C LEU A 18 17.86 -0.71 -0.86
N LYS A 19 17.83 -1.97 -1.32
CA LYS A 19 18.42 -2.36 -2.62
C LYS A 19 17.78 -1.61 -3.79
N MET A 20 16.48 -1.37 -3.76
CA MET A 20 15.78 -0.63 -4.80
C MET A 20 16.15 0.87 -4.78
N LEU A 21 16.34 1.45 -3.60
CA LEU A 21 16.83 2.82 -3.45
C LEU A 21 18.30 2.94 -3.90
N GLU A 22 19.13 1.92 -3.65
CA GLU A 22 20.50 1.84 -4.15
C GLU A 22 20.51 1.81 -5.69
N ASP A 23 19.65 0.99 -6.32
CA ASP A 23 19.43 1.00 -7.78
C ASP A 23 19.02 2.40 -8.29
N ALA A 24 18.32 3.18 -7.47
CA ALA A 24 17.89 4.56 -7.75
C ALA A 24 18.95 5.62 -7.37
N ARG A 25 20.20 5.20 -7.17
CA ARG A 25 21.36 6.04 -6.84
C ARG A 25 21.30 6.72 -5.45
N TYR A 26 20.58 6.13 -4.50
CA TYR A 26 20.74 6.50 -3.08
C TYR A 26 21.97 5.84 -2.50
N PHE A 27 22.72 6.57 -1.67
CA PHE A 27 23.75 5.97 -0.83
C PHE A 27 23.06 5.24 0.34
N CYS A 28 23.08 3.91 0.33
CA CYS A 28 22.32 3.10 1.27
C CYS A 28 23.21 2.48 2.35
N VAL A 29 22.80 2.60 3.62
CA VAL A 29 23.40 1.91 4.75
C VAL A 29 22.32 1.08 5.44
N ASP A 30 22.45 -0.24 5.42
CA ASP A 30 21.51 -1.14 6.13
C ASP A 30 21.98 -1.34 7.58
N ASN A 31 21.02 -1.37 8.51
CA ASN A 31 21.25 -1.65 9.93
C ASN A 31 22.28 -0.72 10.60
N LEU A 32 22.20 0.59 10.32
CA LEU A 32 23.07 1.57 10.96
C LEU A 32 22.78 1.64 12.46
N PRO A 33 23.79 1.51 13.36
CA PRO A 33 23.59 1.68 14.78
C PRO A 33 23.10 3.10 15.12
N ILE A 34 22.06 3.20 15.96
CA ILE A 34 21.37 4.45 16.27
C ILE A 34 22.34 5.57 16.76
N PRO A 35 23.35 5.30 17.63
CA PRO A 35 24.30 6.33 18.02
C PRO A 35 25.15 6.92 16.88
N LEU A 36 25.20 6.25 15.73
CA LEU A 36 25.93 6.70 14.56
C LEU A 36 25.08 7.52 13.58
N VAL A 37 23.74 7.51 13.72
CA VAL A 37 22.82 8.20 12.80
C VAL A 37 23.16 9.70 12.70
N GLY A 38 23.30 10.39 13.83
CA GLY A 38 23.63 11.83 13.84
C GLY A 38 24.98 12.13 13.17
N LYS A 39 26.01 11.31 13.46
CA LYS A 39 27.33 11.47 12.81
C LYS A 39 27.27 11.22 11.30
N PHE A 40 26.54 10.20 10.90
CA PHE A 40 26.33 9.88 9.49
C PHE A 40 25.67 11.05 8.75
N VAL A 41 24.58 11.59 9.29
CA VAL A 41 23.88 12.74 8.70
C VAL A 41 24.80 13.96 8.59
N SER A 42 25.56 14.26 9.65
CA SER A 42 26.51 15.39 9.63
C SER A 42 27.61 15.23 8.58
N LEU A 43 28.14 14.01 8.42
CA LEU A 43 29.15 13.70 7.38
C LEU A 43 28.56 13.86 5.97
N MET A 44 27.38 13.33 5.75
CA MET A 44 26.72 13.40 4.44
C MET A 44 26.31 14.84 4.07
N SER A 45 25.90 15.65 5.05
CA SER A 45 25.54 17.06 4.84
C SER A 45 26.75 17.98 4.64
N GLY A 46 27.92 17.59 5.14
CA GLY A 46 29.16 18.35 5.04
C GLY A 46 30.08 17.98 3.86
N SER A 47 29.77 16.88 3.15
CA SER A 47 30.56 16.47 1.99
C SER A 47 30.30 17.42 0.81
N GLN A 48 31.37 18.07 0.36
CA GLN A 48 31.39 18.90 -0.86
C GLN A 48 31.43 18.05 -2.15
N GLU A 49 31.35 16.71 -2.03
CA GLU A 49 31.29 15.84 -3.17
C GLU A 49 29.89 15.92 -3.78
N GLU A 50 29.81 16.42 -4.99
CA GLU A 50 28.59 16.52 -5.80
C GLU A 50 27.89 15.14 -6.04
N ASP A 51 28.55 14.05 -5.65
CA ASP A 51 28.11 12.68 -5.98
C ASP A 51 27.05 12.09 -5.03
N VAL A 52 26.85 12.64 -3.82
CA VAL A 52 25.86 12.07 -2.90
C VAL A 52 24.73 13.05 -2.61
N GLN A 53 23.77 13.11 -3.55
CA GLN A 53 22.57 13.94 -3.40
C GLN A 53 21.49 13.26 -2.53
N ASN A 54 21.45 11.93 -2.46
CA ASN A 54 20.43 11.17 -1.78
C ASN A 54 21.04 10.05 -0.91
N ALA A 55 20.53 9.89 0.32
CA ALA A 55 20.97 8.84 1.23
C ALA A 55 19.75 8.09 1.82
N ALA A 56 19.91 6.79 2.08
CA ALA A 56 18.91 5.98 2.76
C ALA A 56 19.55 5.16 3.89
N ILE A 57 18.93 5.19 5.07
CA ILE A 57 19.44 4.50 6.27
C ILE A 57 18.42 3.46 6.69
N GLY A 58 18.81 2.19 6.73
CA GLY A 58 18.00 1.12 7.31
C GLY A 58 18.13 1.07 8.83
N ILE A 59 17.01 1.16 9.54
CA ILE A 59 16.95 1.01 11.00
C ILE A 59 16.03 -0.17 11.33
N ASP A 60 16.56 -1.10 12.13
CA ASP A 60 15.86 -2.33 12.49
C ASP A 60 15.51 -2.37 14.00
N ALA A 61 14.40 -3.00 14.35
CA ALA A 61 13.98 -3.30 15.73
C ALA A 61 15.01 -4.10 16.55
N ARG A 62 16.03 -4.71 15.90
CA ARG A 62 17.17 -5.36 16.56
C ARG A 62 17.97 -4.43 17.43
N SER A 63 17.86 -3.13 17.22
CA SER A 63 18.52 -2.11 18.04
C SER A 63 18.07 -2.11 19.51
N GLY A 64 17.09 -2.94 19.90
CA GLY A 64 16.71 -3.19 21.27
C GLY A 64 16.31 -1.93 22.04
N LYS A 65 16.99 -1.66 23.19
CA LYS A 65 16.77 -0.45 24.00
C LYS A 65 17.15 0.84 23.25
N ALA A 66 18.08 0.77 22.28
CA ALA A 66 18.50 1.92 21.51
C ALA A 66 17.38 2.46 20.57
N LEU A 67 16.30 1.69 20.33
CA LEU A 67 15.17 2.18 19.55
C LEU A 67 14.44 3.36 20.24
N GLU A 68 14.42 3.37 21.59
CA GLU A 68 13.89 4.49 22.37
C GLU A 68 14.80 5.75 22.25
N GLU A 69 16.10 5.55 22.06
CA GLU A 69 17.04 6.64 21.82
C GLU A 69 16.87 7.25 20.41
N LEU A 70 16.29 6.49 19.47
CA LEU A 70 16.09 6.97 18.09
C LEU A 70 15.17 8.19 18.04
N GLU A 71 14.13 8.24 18.85
CA GLU A 71 13.23 9.39 18.91
C GLU A 71 13.99 10.66 19.30
N VAL A 72 14.84 10.56 20.30
CA VAL A 72 15.69 11.68 20.75
C VAL A 72 16.69 12.10 19.65
N VAL A 73 17.26 11.13 18.94
CA VAL A 73 18.18 11.40 17.83
C VAL A 73 17.47 12.11 16.67
N LEU A 74 16.27 11.67 16.32
CA LEU A 74 15.46 12.28 15.26
C LEU A 74 15.04 13.71 15.62
N ASP A 75 14.62 13.94 16.87
CA ASP A 75 14.26 15.29 17.36
C ASP A 75 15.46 16.24 17.33
N LYS A 76 16.63 15.73 17.73
CA LYS A 76 17.87 16.50 17.68
C LYS A 76 18.24 16.86 16.24
N LEU A 77 18.18 15.91 15.29
CA LEU A 77 18.45 16.19 13.88
C LEU A 77 17.51 17.25 13.31
N GLN A 78 16.22 17.18 13.68
CA GLN A 78 15.23 18.17 13.25
C GLN A 78 15.50 19.55 13.85
N ALA A 79 15.92 19.62 15.13
CA ALA A 79 16.31 20.86 15.81
C ALA A 79 17.60 21.46 15.21
N GLU A 80 18.52 20.64 14.72
CA GLU A 80 19.74 21.05 14.01
C GLU A 80 19.48 21.47 12.55
N GLY A 81 18.22 21.44 12.09
CA GLY A 81 17.81 21.88 10.76
C GLY A 81 17.99 20.83 9.65
N HIS A 82 18.29 19.57 10.00
CA HIS A 82 18.34 18.48 9.03
C HIS A 82 16.93 18.04 8.65
N THR A 83 16.67 17.92 7.35
CA THR A 83 15.44 17.36 6.80
C THR A 83 15.61 15.88 6.49
N PHE A 84 14.67 15.06 6.91
CA PHE A 84 14.63 13.62 6.59
C PHE A 84 13.20 13.17 6.40
N GLU A 85 13.02 12.06 5.70
CA GLU A 85 11.74 11.41 5.48
C GLU A 85 11.79 9.99 6.06
N ILE A 86 10.72 9.54 6.68
CA ILE A 86 10.62 8.19 7.26
C ILE A 86 9.73 7.33 6.37
N LEU A 87 10.32 6.27 5.82
CA LEU A 87 9.60 5.20 5.12
C LEU A 87 9.39 4.03 6.08
N PHE A 88 8.14 3.75 6.42
CA PHE A 88 7.75 2.61 7.25
C PHE A 88 7.17 1.49 6.39
N LEU A 89 7.77 0.30 6.44
CA LEU A 89 7.27 -0.89 5.76
C LEU A 89 6.46 -1.74 6.75
N ASP A 90 5.20 -1.97 6.42
CA ASP A 90 4.27 -2.77 7.20
C ASP A 90 3.85 -4.03 6.44
N ALA A 91 3.28 -5.00 7.13
CA ALA A 91 2.56 -6.13 6.58
C ALA A 91 1.70 -6.78 7.66
N GLU A 92 0.65 -7.50 7.27
CA GLU A 92 -0.17 -8.27 8.19
C GLU A 92 0.64 -9.34 8.93
N ASP A 93 0.30 -9.58 10.21
CA ASP A 93 0.99 -10.56 11.06
C ASP A 93 1.00 -11.95 10.45
N LYS A 94 -0.12 -12.38 9.85
CA LYS A 94 -0.23 -13.67 9.17
C LYS A 94 0.79 -13.81 8.02
N VAL A 95 1.00 -12.74 7.27
CA VAL A 95 1.95 -12.72 6.15
C VAL A 95 3.38 -12.70 6.66
N LEU A 96 3.67 -11.92 7.71
CA LEU A 96 4.98 -11.92 8.36
C LEU A 96 5.33 -13.31 8.90
N VAL A 97 4.42 -13.97 9.63
CA VAL A 97 4.62 -15.35 10.12
C VAL A 97 4.94 -16.31 8.96
N LYS A 98 4.21 -16.20 7.84
CA LYS A 98 4.45 -17.02 6.65
C LYS A 98 5.85 -16.77 6.07
N ARG A 99 6.24 -15.50 5.88
CA ARG A 99 7.57 -15.12 5.37
C ARG A 99 8.70 -15.62 6.27
N TYR A 100 8.52 -15.59 7.60
CA TYR A 100 9.49 -16.17 8.54
C TYR A 100 9.64 -17.67 8.39
N LYS A 101 8.53 -18.41 8.22
CA LYS A 101 8.56 -19.86 7.98
C LYS A 101 9.28 -20.19 6.65
N GLU A 102 9.00 -19.45 5.59
CA GLU A 102 9.63 -19.63 4.27
C GLU A 102 11.13 -19.35 4.31
N SER A 103 11.55 -18.28 5.00
CA SER A 103 12.97 -17.92 5.11
C SER A 103 13.76 -18.74 6.14
N ARG A 104 13.09 -19.57 6.95
CA ARG A 104 13.69 -20.38 8.04
C ARG A 104 14.53 -19.56 9.03
N ARG A 105 14.12 -18.31 9.29
CA ARG A 105 14.81 -17.41 10.22
C ARG A 105 14.01 -17.28 11.52
N SER A 106 14.71 -17.06 12.62
CA SER A 106 14.09 -16.67 13.89
C SER A 106 13.77 -15.18 13.88
N HIS A 107 12.66 -14.81 14.55
CA HIS A 107 12.32 -13.41 14.71
C HIS A 107 13.32 -12.72 15.67
N PRO A 108 13.82 -11.51 15.37
CA PRO A 108 14.86 -10.85 16.19
C PRO A 108 14.48 -10.68 17.67
N LEU A 109 13.20 -10.44 17.95
CA LEU A 109 12.67 -10.28 19.31
C LEU A 109 12.10 -11.58 19.92
N ALA A 110 12.21 -12.71 19.23
CA ALA A 110 11.71 -14.00 19.71
C ALA A 110 12.71 -15.14 19.37
N LEU A 111 13.98 -14.97 19.73
CA LEU A 111 15.04 -15.94 19.43
C LEU A 111 14.74 -17.35 20.00
N ASN A 112 14.11 -17.42 21.16
CA ASN A 112 13.72 -18.67 21.83
C ASN A 112 12.20 -18.79 22.01
N GLY A 113 11.41 -17.95 21.31
CA GLY A 113 9.94 -17.84 21.45
C GLY A 113 9.21 -18.06 20.13
N ARG A 114 7.93 -17.79 20.16
CA ARG A 114 7.07 -17.86 18.97
C ARG A 114 7.23 -16.60 18.12
N VAL A 115 7.21 -16.76 16.81
CA VAL A 115 7.34 -15.65 15.85
C VAL A 115 6.22 -14.62 16.02
N ASP A 116 5.00 -15.06 16.28
CA ASP A 116 3.83 -14.18 16.51
C ASP A 116 4.00 -13.27 17.74
N ASP A 117 4.63 -13.76 18.81
CA ASP A 117 4.92 -12.93 19.99
C ASP A 117 6.00 -11.88 19.68
N GLY A 118 7.00 -12.27 18.89
CA GLY A 118 8.03 -11.35 18.43
C GLY A 118 7.47 -10.22 17.56
N ILE A 119 6.59 -10.54 16.61
CA ILE A 119 5.92 -9.57 15.76
C ILE A 119 5.08 -8.59 16.60
N ARG A 120 4.32 -9.09 17.56
CA ARG A 120 3.51 -8.24 18.45
C ARG A 120 4.36 -7.27 19.26
N GLN A 121 5.48 -7.74 19.82
CA GLN A 121 6.42 -6.88 20.54
C GLN A 121 7.08 -5.84 19.60
N GLU A 122 7.42 -6.23 18.38
CA GLU A 122 8.00 -5.32 17.41
C GLU A 122 7.02 -4.21 17.02
N ARG A 123 5.73 -4.52 16.78
CA ARG A 123 4.69 -3.51 16.53
C ARG A 123 4.60 -2.48 17.66
N GLN A 124 4.57 -2.94 18.90
CA GLN A 124 4.52 -2.03 20.05
C GLN A 124 5.74 -1.10 20.09
N LYS A 125 6.93 -1.65 19.87
CA LYS A 125 8.19 -0.89 19.91
C LYS A 125 8.33 0.09 18.73
N THR A 126 7.78 -0.23 17.58
CA THR A 126 7.92 0.59 16.36
C THR A 126 6.73 1.52 16.13
N GLU A 127 5.71 1.50 16.99
CA GLU A 127 4.48 2.28 16.84
C GLU A 127 4.74 3.79 16.73
N PHE A 128 5.70 4.32 17.49
CA PHE A 128 6.07 5.75 17.41
C PHE A 128 6.68 6.10 16.05
N LEU A 129 7.49 5.20 15.45
CA LEU A 129 8.05 5.40 14.10
C LEU A 129 6.95 5.34 13.05
N ARG A 130 5.98 4.42 13.21
CA ARG A 130 4.83 4.33 12.34
C ARG A 130 4.01 5.61 12.34
N LYS A 131 3.79 6.21 13.53
CA LYS A 131 3.07 7.50 13.67
C LYS A 131 3.82 8.70 13.09
N ARG A 132 5.16 8.65 13.11
CA ARG A 132 6.02 9.72 12.54
C ARG A 132 6.36 9.51 11.07
N ALA A 133 5.97 8.38 10.49
CA ALA A 133 6.33 8.05 9.11
C ALA A 133 5.67 8.99 8.11
N ASP A 134 6.49 9.50 7.18
CA ASP A 134 6.02 10.29 6.04
C ASP A 134 5.40 9.37 4.99
N TYR A 135 5.91 8.12 4.89
CA TYR A 135 5.44 7.11 3.97
C TYR A 135 5.26 5.78 4.68
N ILE A 136 4.08 5.17 4.56
CA ILE A 136 3.80 3.83 5.04
C ILE A 136 3.42 2.97 3.83
N ILE A 137 4.18 1.90 3.57
CA ILE A 137 3.87 0.95 2.50
C ILE A 137 3.50 -0.38 3.14
N ASP A 138 2.24 -0.77 2.97
CA ASP A 138 1.77 -2.12 3.32
C ASP A 138 2.17 -3.10 2.23
N THR A 139 3.07 -4.02 2.57
CA THR A 139 3.60 -5.02 1.64
C THR A 139 2.88 -6.36 1.71
N THR A 140 1.74 -6.45 2.41
CA THR A 140 0.95 -7.67 2.61
C THR A 140 0.71 -8.41 1.29
N HIS A 141 0.21 -7.68 0.29
CA HIS A 141 -0.15 -8.23 -1.02
C HIS A 141 0.75 -7.76 -2.16
N LEU A 142 1.79 -6.97 -1.86
CA LEU A 142 2.67 -6.43 -2.90
C LEU A 142 3.67 -7.47 -3.39
N LEU A 143 3.77 -7.61 -4.70
CA LEU A 143 4.90 -8.26 -5.34
C LEU A 143 6.13 -7.34 -5.29
N THR A 144 7.32 -7.92 -5.37
CA THR A 144 8.58 -7.16 -5.37
C THR A 144 8.62 -6.06 -6.46
N ARG A 145 8.07 -6.35 -7.64
CA ARG A 145 7.98 -5.36 -8.76
C ARG A 145 7.05 -4.20 -8.43
N GLU A 146 6.00 -4.44 -7.66
CA GLU A 146 5.03 -3.41 -7.26
C GLU A 146 5.63 -2.51 -6.18
N LEU A 147 6.32 -3.09 -5.20
CA LEU A 147 7.11 -2.33 -4.23
C LEU A 147 8.13 -1.42 -4.94
N LYS A 148 8.83 -1.92 -5.97
CA LYS A 148 9.77 -1.12 -6.76
C LYS A 148 9.08 0.06 -7.45
N LYS A 149 7.89 -0.16 -8.01
CA LYS A 149 7.11 0.90 -8.64
C LYS A 149 6.70 1.97 -7.64
N GLU A 150 6.23 1.58 -6.46
CA GLU A 150 5.86 2.52 -5.39
C GLU A 150 7.06 3.35 -4.93
N LEU A 151 8.22 2.71 -4.68
CA LEU A 151 9.43 3.43 -4.27
C LEU A 151 9.92 4.40 -5.36
N ASN A 152 9.85 4.01 -6.63
CA ASN A 152 10.20 4.90 -7.73
C ASN A 152 9.27 6.12 -7.79
N ASN A 153 7.96 5.91 -7.67
CA ASN A 153 6.99 7.00 -7.65
C ASN A 153 7.28 8.01 -6.54
N ILE A 154 7.64 7.52 -5.32
CA ILE A 154 7.91 8.38 -4.16
C ILE A 154 9.26 9.09 -4.25
N PHE A 155 10.31 8.33 -4.57
CA PHE A 155 11.69 8.78 -4.33
C PHE A 155 12.45 9.15 -5.61
N VAL A 156 11.97 8.75 -6.79
CA VAL A 156 12.60 9.05 -8.08
C VAL A 156 11.80 10.09 -8.86
N ASP A 157 10.50 9.87 -9.02
CA ASP A 157 9.64 10.71 -9.87
C ASP A 157 9.08 11.94 -9.16
N ASN A 158 9.45 12.19 -7.89
CA ASN A 158 8.92 13.27 -7.04
C ASN A 158 7.38 13.33 -7.04
N GLY A 159 6.72 12.19 -7.18
CA GLY A 159 5.26 12.10 -7.11
C GLY A 159 4.76 12.52 -5.73
N LYS A 160 3.66 13.27 -5.69
CA LYS A 160 2.92 13.49 -4.44
C LYS A 160 2.31 12.15 -4.04
N PHE A 161 2.99 11.41 -3.19
CA PHE A 161 2.48 10.17 -2.64
C PHE A 161 1.69 10.47 -1.38
N SER A 162 0.44 10.06 -1.35
CA SER A 162 -0.33 9.96 -0.12
C SER A 162 -0.15 8.56 0.47
N ASN A 163 0.01 8.47 1.78
CA ASN A 163 0.26 7.23 2.55
C ASN A 163 -0.87 6.18 2.47
N MET A 164 -1.79 6.30 1.51
CA MET A 164 -2.93 5.41 1.40
C MET A 164 -2.96 4.67 0.06
N MET A 165 -3.03 3.32 0.14
CA MET A 165 -3.33 2.46 -1.00
C MET A 165 -4.84 2.23 -1.10
N ILE A 166 -5.42 2.55 -2.25
CA ILE A 166 -6.85 2.34 -2.52
C ILE A 166 -7.00 1.13 -3.44
N SER A 167 -7.73 0.12 -2.99
CA SER A 167 -8.09 -1.04 -3.80
C SER A 167 -9.54 -0.95 -4.21
N VAL A 168 -9.79 -0.81 -5.51
CA VAL A 168 -11.14 -0.90 -6.08
C VAL A 168 -11.37 -2.34 -6.49
N LEU A 169 -12.32 -3.02 -5.82
CA LEU A 169 -12.56 -4.44 -5.97
C LEU A 169 -13.96 -4.73 -6.53
N SER A 170 -14.08 -5.46 -7.63
CA SER A 170 -15.37 -5.98 -8.07
C SER A 170 -15.60 -7.41 -7.56
N PHE A 171 -16.82 -7.69 -7.09
CA PHE A 171 -17.18 -9.02 -6.57
C PHE A 171 -18.61 -9.45 -6.90
N GLY A 172 -18.90 -10.74 -6.69
CA GLY A 172 -20.24 -11.31 -6.79
C GLY A 172 -20.80 -11.68 -5.42
N PHE A 173 -21.99 -11.15 -5.07
CA PHE A 173 -22.63 -11.46 -3.79
C PHE A 173 -22.86 -12.96 -3.58
N LYS A 174 -23.04 -13.75 -4.65
CA LYS A 174 -23.16 -15.20 -4.55
C LYS A 174 -21.89 -15.91 -4.02
N TYR A 175 -20.76 -15.22 -4.02
CA TYR A 175 -19.48 -15.73 -3.49
C TYR A 175 -19.07 -15.09 -2.16
N GLY A 176 -19.99 -14.36 -1.53
CA GLY A 176 -19.75 -13.63 -0.28
C GLY A 176 -19.12 -12.25 -0.49
N ILE A 177 -19.35 -11.38 0.47
CA ILE A 177 -18.70 -10.06 0.56
C ILE A 177 -17.23 -10.28 0.90
N PRO A 178 -16.28 -9.51 0.31
CA PRO A 178 -14.87 -9.55 0.71
C PRO A 178 -14.72 -9.21 2.19
N GLU A 179 -13.96 -10.02 2.93
CA GLU A 179 -13.80 -9.84 4.39
C GLU A 179 -13.00 -8.59 4.76
N ASP A 180 -12.16 -8.12 3.84
CA ASP A 180 -11.29 -6.95 3.96
C ASP A 180 -11.92 -5.66 3.40
N ALA A 181 -13.18 -5.71 2.95
CA ALA A 181 -13.84 -4.55 2.38
C ALA A 181 -14.20 -3.50 3.46
N ASP A 182 -13.71 -2.28 3.30
CA ASP A 182 -14.09 -1.13 4.14
C ASP A 182 -15.40 -0.50 3.70
N LEU A 183 -15.62 -0.41 2.38
CA LEU A 183 -16.84 0.14 1.78
C LEU A 183 -17.40 -0.88 0.79
N VAL A 184 -18.70 -1.12 0.87
CA VAL A 184 -19.41 -2.08 -0.01
C VAL A 184 -20.57 -1.40 -0.69
N PHE A 185 -20.58 -1.44 -2.03
CA PHE A 185 -21.63 -0.86 -2.86
C PHE A 185 -22.33 -1.95 -3.68
N ASP A 186 -23.64 -2.03 -3.54
CA ASP A 186 -24.48 -2.95 -4.30
C ASP A 186 -25.00 -2.28 -5.58
N VAL A 187 -24.63 -2.85 -6.74
CA VAL A 187 -25.07 -2.34 -8.06
C VAL A 187 -26.06 -3.27 -8.77
N ARG A 188 -26.76 -4.14 -8.02
CA ARG A 188 -27.75 -5.08 -8.60
C ARG A 188 -28.99 -4.40 -9.16
N PHE A 189 -29.29 -3.17 -8.75
CA PHE A 189 -30.38 -2.35 -9.28
C PHE A 189 -30.16 -1.86 -10.73
N LEU A 190 -28.94 -1.95 -11.25
CA LEU A 190 -28.61 -1.57 -12.63
C LEU A 190 -29.10 -2.63 -13.64
N PRO A 191 -29.31 -2.26 -14.92
CA PRO A 191 -29.66 -3.19 -15.99
C PRO A 191 -28.69 -4.38 -16.04
N ASN A 192 -29.26 -5.59 -16.21
CA ASN A 192 -28.44 -6.79 -16.13
C ASN A 192 -28.11 -7.36 -17.51
N PRO A 193 -26.84 -7.25 -17.97
CA PRO A 193 -26.39 -7.77 -19.28
C PRO A 193 -26.60 -9.28 -19.44
N TYR A 194 -26.77 -10.02 -18.36
CA TYR A 194 -27.01 -11.46 -18.39
C TYR A 194 -28.27 -11.88 -19.20
N TYR A 195 -29.28 -11.01 -19.29
CA TYR A 195 -30.49 -11.25 -20.03
C TYR A 195 -30.41 -10.95 -21.53
N VAL A 196 -29.26 -10.44 -21.99
CA VAL A 196 -28.95 -10.21 -23.41
C VAL A 196 -28.00 -11.32 -23.86
N ASP A 197 -28.44 -12.17 -24.78
CA ASP A 197 -27.72 -13.39 -25.15
C ASP A 197 -26.29 -13.11 -25.65
N GLU A 198 -26.12 -12.04 -26.40
CA GLU A 198 -24.83 -11.60 -26.95
C GLU A 198 -23.87 -11.09 -25.87
N LEU A 199 -24.38 -10.50 -24.77
CA LEU A 199 -23.59 -9.94 -23.68
C LEU A 199 -23.34 -10.94 -22.54
N ARG A 200 -24.15 -11.95 -22.43
CA ARG A 200 -24.06 -12.98 -21.36
C ARG A 200 -22.67 -13.63 -21.24
N PRO A 201 -22.00 -14.05 -22.33
CA PRO A 201 -20.67 -14.65 -22.25
C PRO A 201 -19.57 -13.64 -21.91
N LEU A 202 -19.75 -12.36 -22.22
CA LEU A 202 -18.80 -11.28 -22.04
C LEU A 202 -18.67 -10.84 -20.58
N THR A 203 -17.81 -9.86 -20.31
CA THR A 203 -17.55 -9.31 -18.97
C THR A 203 -17.69 -7.78 -18.98
N GLY A 204 -17.70 -7.14 -17.84
CA GLY A 204 -17.69 -5.66 -17.75
C GLY A 204 -16.41 -4.99 -18.27
N GLN A 205 -15.38 -5.76 -18.66
CA GLN A 205 -14.21 -5.27 -19.36
C GLN A 205 -14.45 -5.09 -20.88
N ASP A 206 -15.42 -5.84 -21.42
CA ASP A 206 -15.79 -5.79 -22.83
C ASP A 206 -16.65 -4.56 -23.12
N GLU A 207 -16.37 -3.84 -24.22
CA GLU A 207 -17.05 -2.58 -24.57
C GLU A 207 -18.57 -2.73 -24.69
N GLY A 208 -19.06 -3.84 -25.27
CA GLY A 208 -20.50 -4.09 -25.40
C GLY A 208 -21.21 -4.11 -24.06
N VAL A 209 -20.63 -4.76 -23.05
CA VAL A 209 -21.18 -4.81 -21.70
C VAL A 209 -21.02 -3.46 -20.99
N PHE A 210 -19.85 -2.84 -21.15
CA PHE A 210 -19.58 -1.53 -20.57
C PHE A 210 -20.61 -0.50 -21.05
N ASN A 211 -20.82 -0.39 -22.35
CA ASN A 211 -21.74 0.56 -22.96
C ASN A 211 -23.20 0.24 -22.53
N TYR A 212 -23.61 -1.02 -22.57
CA TYR A 212 -24.96 -1.42 -22.12
C TYR A 212 -25.26 -0.98 -20.68
N VAL A 213 -24.30 -1.08 -19.78
CA VAL A 213 -24.47 -0.66 -18.38
C VAL A 213 -24.41 0.86 -18.27
N MET A 214 -23.45 1.52 -18.94
CA MET A 214 -23.18 2.95 -18.77
C MET A 214 -24.08 3.84 -19.64
N ASP A 215 -24.76 3.33 -20.67
CA ASP A 215 -25.81 4.06 -21.39
C ASP A 215 -27.05 4.30 -20.54
N ASN A 216 -27.20 3.56 -19.44
CA ASN A 216 -28.27 3.77 -18.49
C ASN A 216 -28.00 5.03 -17.64
N GLU A 217 -29.01 5.93 -17.60
CA GLU A 217 -28.92 7.19 -16.86
C GLU A 217 -28.68 6.98 -15.36
N ILE A 218 -29.33 5.98 -14.76
CA ILE A 218 -29.15 5.66 -13.33
C ILE A 218 -27.71 5.21 -13.04
N ALA A 219 -27.07 4.46 -13.97
CA ALA A 219 -25.70 4.02 -13.82
C ALA A 219 -24.73 5.23 -13.84
N ARG A 220 -24.94 6.18 -14.76
CA ARG A 220 -24.15 7.41 -14.83
C ARG A 220 -24.29 8.27 -13.58
N GLN A 221 -25.52 8.46 -13.11
CA GLN A 221 -25.80 9.21 -11.88
C GLN A 221 -25.19 8.53 -10.65
N PHE A 222 -25.33 7.21 -10.54
CA PHE A 222 -24.70 6.45 -9.45
C PHE A 222 -23.18 6.58 -9.46
N ALA A 223 -22.55 6.40 -10.64
CA ALA A 223 -21.10 6.53 -10.78
C ALA A 223 -20.60 7.93 -10.40
N ALA A 224 -21.36 8.98 -10.73
CA ALA A 224 -21.01 10.37 -10.33
C ALA A 224 -21.11 10.58 -8.82
N LYS A 225 -22.19 10.12 -8.20
CA LYS A 225 -22.39 10.21 -6.74
C LYS A 225 -21.36 9.38 -5.97
N LEU A 226 -21.00 8.18 -6.48
CA LEU A 226 -19.99 7.33 -5.89
C LEU A 226 -18.62 8.00 -5.93
N ASP A 227 -18.23 8.56 -7.06
CA ASP A 227 -16.98 9.28 -7.25
C ASP A 227 -16.86 10.46 -6.27
N ASP A 228 -17.92 11.29 -6.18
CA ASP A 228 -17.98 12.45 -5.26
C ASP A 228 -17.84 11.99 -3.79
N MET A 229 -18.59 10.97 -3.40
CA MET A 229 -18.52 10.41 -2.04
C MET A 229 -17.11 9.85 -1.74
N ILE A 230 -16.52 9.10 -2.64
CA ILE A 230 -15.20 8.51 -2.42
C ILE A 230 -14.12 9.58 -2.35
N LYS A 231 -14.15 10.59 -3.22
CA LYS A 231 -13.24 11.75 -3.15
C LYS A 231 -13.38 12.56 -1.86
N PHE A 232 -14.57 12.62 -1.29
CA PHE A 232 -14.79 13.22 0.03
C PHE A 232 -14.21 12.34 1.16
N LEU A 233 -14.40 11.02 1.11
CA LEU A 233 -13.98 10.10 2.18
C LEU A 233 -12.47 9.89 2.25
N ILE A 234 -11.80 9.77 1.10
CA ILE A 234 -10.37 9.46 1.01
C ILE A 234 -9.50 10.39 1.90
N PRO A 235 -9.56 11.74 1.77
CA PRO A 235 -8.72 12.61 2.59
C PRO A 235 -9.06 12.56 4.08
N ASN A 236 -10.29 12.21 4.45
CA ASN A 236 -10.70 12.06 5.84
C ASN A 236 -10.16 10.77 6.45
N TYR A 237 -10.15 9.66 5.69
CA TYR A 237 -9.50 8.42 6.12
C TYR A 237 -7.98 8.57 6.20
N ALA A 238 -7.36 9.29 5.27
CA ALA A 238 -5.93 9.59 5.31
C ALA A 238 -5.55 10.38 6.59
N LYS A 239 -6.36 11.37 6.98
CA LYS A 239 -6.16 12.14 8.23
C LYS A 239 -6.32 11.29 9.49
N GLU A 240 -7.18 10.27 9.47
CA GLU A 240 -7.32 9.31 10.56
C GLU A 240 -6.11 8.36 10.67
N GLY A 241 -5.27 8.32 9.66
CA GLY A 241 -4.08 7.46 9.61
C GLY A 241 -4.32 6.10 8.94
N LYS A 242 -5.43 5.96 8.18
CA LYS A 242 -5.71 4.75 7.40
C LYS A 242 -4.72 4.67 6.23
N THR A 243 -4.04 3.52 6.11
CA THR A 243 -3.02 3.28 5.09
C THR A 243 -3.50 2.40 3.94
N SER A 244 -4.66 1.75 4.10
CA SER A 244 -5.31 0.93 3.08
C SER A 244 -6.80 1.19 3.09
N LEU A 245 -7.42 1.29 1.92
CA LEU A 245 -8.86 1.46 1.74
C LEU A 245 -9.34 0.49 0.65
N VAL A 246 -10.20 -0.46 1.03
CA VAL A 246 -10.79 -1.42 0.10
C VAL A 246 -12.23 -1.02 -0.22
N ILE A 247 -12.49 -0.65 -1.47
CA ILE A 247 -13.79 -0.25 -1.99
C ILE A 247 -14.33 -1.39 -2.84
N ALA A 248 -15.30 -2.12 -2.33
CA ALA A 248 -15.88 -3.29 -2.98
C ALA A 248 -17.21 -2.96 -3.68
N ILE A 249 -17.29 -3.24 -4.98
CA ILE A 249 -18.52 -3.06 -5.79
C ILE A 249 -19.07 -4.43 -6.16
N GLY A 250 -20.30 -4.71 -5.76
CA GLY A 250 -20.91 -6.03 -5.87
C GLY A 250 -22.11 -6.08 -6.81
N CYS A 251 -22.14 -7.11 -7.69
CA CYS A 251 -23.34 -7.53 -8.37
C CYS A 251 -23.64 -9.01 -8.10
N THR A 252 -24.63 -9.64 -8.73
CA THR A 252 -24.98 -11.03 -8.44
C THR A 252 -23.81 -11.99 -8.64
N GLY A 253 -23.18 -11.98 -9.82
CA GLY A 253 -22.13 -12.92 -10.20
C GLY A 253 -20.71 -12.33 -10.25
N GLY A 254 -20.54 -11.03 -10.06
CA GLY A 254 -19.21 -10.40 -10.10
C GLY A 254 -18.58 -10.30 -11.49
N LYS A 255 -19.37 -10.41 -12.57
CA LYS A 255 -18.85 -10.52 -13.94
C LYS A 255 -19.13 -9.30 -14.83
N HIS A 256 -20.30 -8.69 -14.71
CA HIS A 256 -20.76 -7.61 -15.60
C HIS A 256 -20.81 -6.26 -14.89
N ARG A 257 -21.94 -5.91 -14.24
CA ARG A 257 -22.21 -4.59 -13.63
C ARG A 257 -21.15 -4.12 -12.63
N SER A 258 -20.74 -5.00 -11.72
CA SER A 258 -19.71 -4.67 -10.72
C SER A 258 -18.34 -4.41 -11.36
N VAL A 259 -17.97 -5.17 -12.38
CA VAL A 259 -16.72 -4.98 -13.13
C VAL A 259 -16.74 -3.64 -13.86
N THR A 260 -17.86 -3.31 -14.55
CA THR A 260 -18.03 -2.02 -15.23
C THR A 260 -17.90 -0.84 -14.26
N LEU A 261 -18.62 -0.86 -13.13
CA LEU A 261 -18.62 0.24 -12.16
C LEU A 261 -17.27 0.36 -11.42
N ALA A 262 -16.62 -0.77 -11.14
CA ALA A 262 -15.29 -0.77 -10.54
C ALA A 262 -14.24 -0.14 -11.49
N ARG A 263 -14.30 -0.45 -12.78
CA ARG A 263 -13.47 0.19 -13.81
C ARG A 263 -13.72 1.69 -13.88
N VAL A 264 -14.99 2.12 -13.95
CA VAL A 264 -15.34 3.56 -13.99
C VAL A 264 -14.82 4.31 -12.76
N LEU A 265 -14.96 3.74 -11.56
CA LEU A 265 -14.44 4.35 -10.34
C LEU A 265 -12.91 4.42 -10.36
N TYR A 266 -12.26 3.34 -10.75
CA TYR A 266 -10.79 3.29 -10.87
C TYR A 266 -10.26 4.35 -11.84
N ASP A 267 -10.84 4.45 -13.05
CA ASP A 267 -10.41 5.40 -14.07
C ASP A 267 -10.52 6.86 -13.59
N ARG A 268 -11.57 7.19 -12.82
CA ARG A 268 -11.77 8.52 -12.23
C ARG A 268 -10.81 8.84 -11.08
N LEU A 269 -10.49 7.83 -10.27
CA LEU A 269 -9.60 8.03 -9.12
C LEU A 269 -8.14 8.12 -9.55
N ILE A 270 -7.70 7.35 -10.58
CA ILE A 270 -6.31 7.40 -11.05
C ILE A 270 -5.91 8.75 -11.64
N GLU A 271 -6.87 9.52 -12.13
CA GLU A 271 -6.64 10.88 -12.65
C GLU A 271 -6.12 11.84 -11.57
N THR A 272 -6.44 11.61 -10.30
CA THR A 272 -6.02 12.50 -9.20
C THR A 272 -4.53 12.41 -8.91
N ARG A 273 -3.86 11.31 -9.24
CA ARG A 273 -2.43 11.03 -9.01
C ARG A 273 -1.95 11.25 -7.57
N GLU A 274 -2.86 11.31 -6.62
CA GLU A 274 -2.54 11.61 -5.21
C GLU A 274 -2.34 10.34 -4.37
N TYR A 275 -2.90 9.20 -4.83
CA TYR A 275 -2.96 7.94 -4.08
C TYR A 275 -2.46 6.77 -4.93
N GLY A 276 -1.92 5.74 -4.29
CA GLY A 276 -1.72 4.45 -4.94
C GLY A 276 -3.09 3.79 -5.16
N ILE A 277 -3.46 3.48 -6.42
CA ILE A 277 -4.76 2.91 -6.74
C ILE A 277 -4.60 1.60 -7.49
N ARG A 278 -5.32 0.56 -7.04
CA ARG A 278 -5.34 -0.76 -7.65
C ARG A 278 -6.75 -1.16 -8.02
N LEU A 279 -6.93 -1.78 -9.19
CA LEU A 279 -8.18 -2.41 -9.61
C LEU A 279 -8.03 -3.93 -9.58
N GLU A 280 -9.01 -4.61 -8.97
CA GLU A 280 -9.08 -6.05 -8.91
C GLU A 280 -10.49 -6.57 -9.21
N HIS A 281 -10.58 -7.70 -9.91
CA HIS A 281 -11.83 -8.38 -10.24
C HIS A 281 -11.81 -9.78 -9.64
N ARG A 282 -12.26 -9.93 -8.38
CA ARG A 282 -12.15 -11.17 -7.60
C ARG A 282 -12.85 -12.37 -8.24
N ASP A 283 -14.02 -12.14 -8.83
CA ASP A 283 -14.91 -13.22 -9.24
C ASP A 283 -15.17 -13.29 -10.76
N ILE A 284 -14.48 -12.47 -11.56
CA ILE A 284 -14.73 -12.33 -13.01
C ILE A 284 -14.63 -13.66 -13.78
N GLY A 285 -13.75 -14.57 -13.36
CA GLY A 285 -13.52 -15.86 -14.01
C GLY A 285 -14.26 -17.05 -13.38
N LYS A 286 -14.96 -16.86 -12.23
CA LYS A 286 -15.48 -18.01 -11.47
C LYS A 286 -16.63 -18.76 -12.15
N ASP A 287 -17.44 -18.07 -12.94
CA ASP A 287 -18.55 -18.72 -13.68
C ASP A 287 -18.07 -19.64 -14.82
N ALA A 288 -16.87 -19.42 -15.35
CA ALA A 288 -16.27 -20.28 -16.36
C ALA A 288 -15.76 -21.61 -15.79
N LEU A 289 -15.38 -21.63 -14.51
CA LEU A 289 -14.90 -22.83 -13.81
C LEU A 289 -16.03 -23.76 -13.36
N LEU A 290 -17.25 -23.26 -13.19
CA LEU A 290 -18.43 -24.06 -12.80
C LEU A 290 -19.09 -24.79 -13.97
N LYS A 291 -18.63 -24.56 -15.21
CA LYS A 291 -19.15 -25.23 -16.42
C LYS A 291 -18.24 -26.37 -16.92
N LYS A 292 -17.23 -26.77 -16.16
CA LYS A 292 -16.44 -27.97 -16.32
C LYS A 292 -16.79 -28.96 -15.20
#